data_3f6510179055df0522c348d732262db4
#
_entry.id   3f6510179055df0522c348d732262db4
#
_cell.length_a   1.000
_cell.length_b   1.000
_cell.length_c   1.000
_cell.angle_alpha   90.00
_cell.angle_beta   90.00
_cell.angle_gamma   90.00
#
_symmetry.space_group_name_H-M   'P 1'
#
loop_
_entity.id
_entity.type
_entity.pdbx_description
1 polymer ?
#
loop_
_entity_poly.entity_id
_entity_poly.type
_entity_poly.pdbx_seq_one_letter_code
_entity_poly.pdbx_strand_id
1 'polypeptide(L)'
;DPEFARKNTQDNSPAVIFTQIVPGNKLDITVAAKGGGSENKSKMVMLNPSDSVIDWVLKTVPTMGAGWCPPGMLGIGIGGTAEKAVLMAKESLMDDLDMYQLLEKSSKGEKLTQVENMRLEIYEKVNALGIGAQGLGGLTTVLDIKIKMYPTHAASKPVAMIPNCAATRHAHFVMDGSGPVYLDVPSLDLWPDVNWKPDTEKSKRVDLNTLTPAEVASWKPGQTLLLNGKMLTGRDAAHKRIQDMLAKGEKLPVDFTNRIIYYVGPVDPIKGEAVGPAGPTTATRMDKFTEMMLAQTGLIAMVGKAERGPVAIEAIQKHKSAYLMAVGGAA
;
A
#
# COMPACT_ATOMS: atom_id res chain seq x y z
N ASP A 1 17.66 -2.49 16.13
CA ASP A 1 18.05 -1.16 15.62
C ASP A 1 17.81 -1.09 14.10
N PRO A 2 17.32 0.04 13.54
CA PRO A 2 16.98 0.15 12.13
C PRO A 2 18.19 0.45 11.22
N GLU A 3 19.31 0.90 11.78
CA GLU A 3 20.50 1.34 11.02
C GLU A 3 21.45 0.18 10.77
N PHE A 4 21.76 -0.60 11.77
CA PHE A 4 22.84 -1.58 11.71
C PHE A 4 22.32 -3.02 11.51
N ALA A 5 21.90 -3.66 12.58
CA ALA A 5 21.54 -5.09 12.54
C ALA A 5 20.16 -5.38 11.93
N ARG A 6 19.21 -4.44 11.99
CA ARG A 6 17.81 -4.59 11.54
C ARG A 6 17.15 -5.91 11.98
N LYS A 7 17.50 -6.34 13.18
CA LYS A 7 16.99 -7.59 13.77
C LYS A 7 15.51 -7.42 14.11
N ASN A 8 14.71 -8.43 13.78
CA ASN A 8 13.30 -8.46 14.17
C ASN A 8 13.20 -8.53 15.70
N THR A 9 12.41 -7.65 16.29
CA THR A 9 12.16 -7.58 17.75
C THR A 9 11.22 -8.67 18.23
N GLN A 10 10.40 -9.24 17.36
CA GLN A 10 9.40 -10.29 17.60
C GLN A 10 8.25 -9.86 18.56
N ASP A 11 8.07 -8.56 18.75
CA ASP A 11 7.08 -7.96 19.67
C ASP A 11 6.17 -6.93 18.98
N ASN A 12 6.08 -6.97 17.65
CA ASN A 12 5.33 -6.00 16.83
C ASN A 12 5.79 -4.54 16.98
N SER A 13 7.03 -4.29 17.40
CA SER A 13 7.61 -2.95 17.31
C SER A 13 7.79 -2.51 15.84
N PRO A 14 7.60 -1.21 15.54
CA PRO A 14 7.29 -0.12 16.45
C PRO A 14 5.80 -0.03 16.77
N ALA A 15 5.46 0.09 18.06
CA ALA A 15 4.17 0.57 18.50
C ALA A 15 4.31 2.04 18.94
N VAL A 16 3.44 2.91 18.44
CA VAL A 16 3.43 4.34 18.79
C VAL A 16 2.13 4.63 19.52
N ILE A 17 2.22 5.12 20.74
CA ILE A 17 1.07 5.43 21.59
C ILE A 17 1.00 6.94 21.78
N PHE A 18 -0.12 7.54 21.39
CA PHE A 18 -0.47 8.93 21.67
C PHE A 18 -1.51 8.97 22.77
N THR A 19 -1.27 9.77 23.79
CA THR A 19 -2.20 9.92 24.91
C THR A 19 -2.60 11.39 25.03
N GLN A 20 -3.90 11.64 25.11
CA GLN A 20 -4.45 12.94 25.46
C GLN A 20 -5.25 12.80 26.75
N ILE A 21 -5.00 13.71 27.70
CA ILE A 21 -5.76 13.76 28.95
C ILE A 21 -6.90 14.77 28.75
N VAL A 22 -8.13 14.28 28.90
CA VAL A 22 -9.35 15.09 28.76
C VAL A 22 -10.19 14.95 30.01
N PRO A 23 -11.07 15.92 30.33
CA PRO A 23 -12.02 15.78 31.42
C PRO A 23 -12.96 14.60 31.23
N GLY A 24 -13.22 13.85 32.30
CA GLY A 24 -14.14 12.72 32.29
C GLY A 24 -13.58 11.46 32.96
N ASN A 25 -14.34 10.39 32.86
CA ASN A 25 -14.05 9.09 33.47
C ASN A 25 -14.06 7.93 32.44
N LYS A 26 -13.97 8.26 31.17
CA LYS A 26 -13.95 7.29 30.07
C LYS A 26 -12.58 7.22 29.44
N LEU A 27 -12.24 6.05 28.92
CA LEU A 27 -11.06 5.83 28.12
C LEU A 27 -11.49 5.59 26.67
N ASP A 28 -11.19 6.56 25.82
CA ASP A 28 -11.46 6.52 24.39
C ASP A 28 -10.21 6.01 23.66
N ILE A 29 -10.32 4.90 22.95
CA ILE A 29 -9.19 4.20 22.37
C ILE A 29 -9.42 3.97 20.87
N THR A 30 -8.44 4.36 20.06
CA THR A 30 -8.35 3.94 18.66
C THR A 30 -7.06 3.14 18.46
N VAL A 31 -7.20 1.94 17.92
CA VAL A 31 -6.06 1.07 17.57
C VAL A 31 -6.00 0.89 16.07
N ALA A 32 -4.83 1.09 15.47
CA ALA A 32 -4.66 0.98 14.04
C ALA A 32 -3.43 0.14 13.66
N ALA A 33 -3.59 -0.77 12.70
CA ALA A 33 -2.49 -1.47 12.05
C ALA A 33 -2.27 -0.88 10.65
N LYS A 34 -1.14 -0.21 10.44
CA LYS A 34 -0.83 0.49 9.18
C LYS A 34 0.22 -0.27 8.36
N GLY A 35 -0.04 -0.42 7.07
CA GLY A 35 0.87 -1.08 6.15
C GLY A 35 2.15 -0.27 5.88
N GLY A 36 3.32 -0.93 5.93
CA GLY A 36 4.62 -0.30 5.71
C GLY A 36 4.79 0.27 4.29
N GLY A 37 4.12 -0.27 3.28
CA GLY A 37 4.19 0.26 1.92
C GLY A 37 3.66 1.69 1.82
N SER A 38 2.48 1.94 2.37
CA SER A 38 1.90 3.28 2.42
C SER A 38 2.62 4.18 3.41
N GLU A 39 3.08 3.67 4.55
CA GLU A 39 3.89 4.44 5.51
C GLU A 39 5.14 5.03 4.86
N ASN A 40 5.85 4.25 4.06
CA ASN A 40 7.08 4.67 3.38
C ASN A 40 6.85 5.77 2.33
N LYS A 41 5.62 6.11 2.00
CA LYS A 41 5.28 7.17 1.04
C LYS A 41 4.82 8.46 1.72
N SER A 42 4.89 8.52 3.04
CA SER A 42 4.62 9.75 3.82
C SER A 42 5.53 10.89 3.39
N LYS A 43 4.99 12.09 3.33
CA LYS A 43 5.68 13.31 2.91
C LYS A 43 5.37 14.45 3.87
N MET A 44 6.35 15.32 4.07
CA MET A 44 6.22 16.54 4.86
C MET A 44 6.97 17.68 4.20
N VAL A 45 6.44 18.88 4.31
CA VAL A 45 7.06 20.10 3.78
C VAL A 45 6.79 21.30 4.69
N MET A 46 7.69 22.24 4.69
CA MET A 46 7.45 23.60 5.21
C MET A 46 7.12 24.49 4.02
N LEU A 47 5.85 24.78 3.81
CA LEU A 47 5.38 25.72 2.78
C LEU A 47 5.56 27.17 3.26
N ASN A 48 5.71 28.10 2.31
CA ASN A 48 5.53 29.51 2.64
C ASN A 48 4.05 29.78 2.95
N PRO A 49 3.73 30.79 3.77
CA PRO A 49 2.33 31.12 4.10
C PRO A 49 1.43 31.36 2.87
N SER A 50 1.99 31.87 1.78
CA SER A 50 1.27 32.10 0.51
C SER A 50 1.10 30.89 -0.38
N ASP A 51 1.84 29.81 -0.15
CA ASP A 51 1.82 28.63 -1.02
C ASP A 51 0.49 27.86 -0.86
N SER A 52 0.03 27.24 -1.94
CA SER A 52 -1.18 26.40 -1.94
C SER A 52 -0.89 25.00 -1.43
N VAL A 53 -1.64 24.56 -0.43
CA VAL A 53 -1.61 23.17 0.06
C VAL A 53 -2.11 22.21 -1.03
N ILE A 54 -3.15 22.60 -1.76
CA ILE A 54 -3.75 21.80 -2.84
C ILE A 54 -2.71 21.55 -3.93
N ASP A 55 -2.00 22.58 -4.38
CA ASP A 55 -0.97 22.44 -5.41
C ASP A 55 0.19 21.55 -4.95
N TRP A 56 0.57 21.64 -3.67
CA TRP A 56 1.58 20.76 -3.12
C TRP A 56 1.12 19.30 -3.12
N VAL A 57 -0.12 19.02 -2.73
CA VAL A 57 -0.69 17.66 -2.77
C VAL A 57 -0.67 17.14 -4.20
N LEU A 58 -1.16 17.91 -5.17
CA LEU A 58 -1.22 17.50 -6.58
C LEU A 58 0.16 17.24 -7.19
N LYS A 59 1.17 18.00 -6.80
CA LYS A 59 2.57 17.75 -7.22
C LYS A 59 3.18 16.54 -6.53
N THR A 60 2.77 16.25 -5.30
CA THR A 60 3.37 15.21 -4.47
C THR A 60 2.80 13.82 -4.76
N VAL A 61 1.48 13.70 -4.95
CA VAL A 61 0.81 12.42 -5.15
C VAL A 61 1.44 11.58 -6.29
N PRO A 62 1.72 12.14 -7.50
CA PRO A 62 2.38 11.38 -8.57
C PRO A 62 3.76 10.85 -8.17
N THR A 63 4.51 11.58 -7.32
CA THR A 63 5.85 11.17 -6.89
C THR A 63 5.85 9.99 -5.92
N MET A 64 4.71 9.65 -5.36
CA MET A 64 4.58 8.49 -4.46
C MET A 64 4.60 7.16 -5.23
N GLY A 65 4.35 7.20 -6.55
CA GLY A 65 4.22 6.00 -7.38
C GLY A 65 3.07 5.10 -6.93
N ALA A 66 3.09 3.84 -7.31
CA ALA A 66 2.07 2.86 -6.91
C ALA A 66 2.35 2.20 -5.54
N GLY A 67 3.46 2.54 -4.88
CA GLY A 67 3.91 1.87 -3.65
C GLY A 67 2.99 2.04 -2.44
N TRP A 68 2.10 3.03 -2.43
CA TRP A 68 1.09 3.22 -1.38
C TRP A 68 -0.23 2.51 -1.66
N CYS A 69 -0.31 1.77 -2.78
CA CYS A 69 -1.45 0.95 -3.20
C CYS A 69 -2.73 1.77 -3.47
N PRO A 70 -2.72 2.74 -4.41
CA PRO A 70 -3.95 3.38 -4.82
C PRO A 70 -4.95 2.36 -5.42
N PRO A 71 -6.27 2.59 -5.32
CA PRO A 71 -6.90 3.70 -4.62
C PRO A 71 -6.81 3.54 -3.10
N GLY A 72 -6.60 4.66 -2.42
CA GLY A 72 -6.47 4.66 -0.97
C GLY A 72 -6.93 5.99 -0.38
N MET A 73 -6.53 6.28 0.85
CA MET A 73 -6.88 7.51 1.54
C MET A 73 -5.64 8.38 1.77
N LEU A 74 -5.82 9.68 1.83
CA LEU A 74 -4.79 10.63 2.20
C LEU A 74 -5.16 11.33 3.51
N GLY A 75 -4.36 11.14 4.55
CA GLY A 75 -4.41 11.92 5.76
C GLY A 75 -3.50 13.14 5.63
N ILE A 76 -4.04 14.33 5.86
CA ILE A 76 -3.32 15.60 5.70
C ILE A 76 -3.38 16.37 7.01
N GLY A 77 -2.22 16.76 7.52
CA GLY A 77 -2.08 17.64 8.68
C GLY A 77 -1.53 18.98 8.25
N ILE A 78 -2.18 20.07 8.65
CA ILE A 78 -1.83 21.43 8.26
C ILE A 78 -1.67 22.30 9.50
N GLY A 79 -0.53 22.94 9.64
CA GLY A 79 -0.25 23.84 10.74
C GLY A 79 0.39 23.18 11.96
N GLY A 80 0.39 23.87 13.09
CA GLY A 80 1.16 23.50 14.27
C GLY A 80 2.67 23.69 14.05
N THR A 81 3.43 22.71 14.49
CA THR A 81 4.86 22.53 14.22
C THR A 81 5.05 21.37 13.23
N ALA A 82 6.27 21.11 12.75
CA ALA A 82 6.54 20.06 11.80
C ALA A 82 6.04 18.69 12.30
N GLU A 83 6.40 18.33 13.53
CA GLU A 83 5.97 17.07 14.17
C GLU A 83 4.47 17.03 14.41
N LYS A 84 3.82 18.17 14.74
CA LYS A 84 2.38 18.25 14.94
C LYS A 84 1.63 18.04 13.62
N ALA A 85 2.11 18.58 12.51
CA ALA A 85 1.53 18.34 11.19
C ALA A 85 1.58 16.87 10.80
N VAL A 86 2.72 16.18 11.04
CA VAL A 86 2.87 14.75 10.79
C VAL A 86 1.94 13.92 11.66
N LEU A 87 1.84 14.26 12.96
CA LEU A 87 0.92 13.61 13.87
C LEU A 87 -0.54 13.75 13.42
N MET A 88 -0.97 14.97 13.11
CA MET A 88 -2.32 15.23 12.63
C MET A 88 -2.66 14.50 11.33
N ALA A 89 -1.70 14.40 10.39
CA ALA A 89 -1.87 13.63 9.18
C ALA A 89 -2.09 12.13 9.47
N LYS A 90 -1.41 11.59 10.47
CA LYS A 90 -1.60 10.20 10.91
C LYS A 90 -2.95 10.01 11.59
N GLU A 91 -3.28 10.86 12.54
CA GLU A 91 -4.54 10.81 13.30
C GLU A 91 -5.76 10.97 12.37
N SER A 92 -5.69 11.87 11.38
CA SER A 92 -6.80 12.12 10.48
C SER A 92 -7.25 10.88 9.71
N LEU A 93 -6.35 9.94 9.44
CA LEU A 93 -6.70 8.67 8.79
C LEU A 93 -7.71 7.83 9.60
N MET A 94 -7.75 8.03 10.90
CA MET A 94 -8.61 7.29 11.84
C MET A 94 -9.89 8.04 12.19
N ASP A 95 -10.05 9.28 11.71
CA ASP A 95 -11.27 10.04 11.95
C ASP A 95 -12.46 9.39 11.23
N ASP A 96 -13.60 9.42 11.89
CA ASP A 96 -14.87 8.97 11.31
C ASP A 96 -15.41 10.05 10.36
N LEU A 97 -14.76 10.17 9.22
CA LEU A 97 -15.13 11.08 8.13
C LEU A 97 -15.31 10.24 6.86
N ASP A 98 -16.39 10.51 6.15
CA ASP A 98 -16.78 9.78 4.94
C ASP A 98 -16.88 10.74 3.74
N MET A 99 -16.16 10.44 2.67
CA MET A 99 -16.21 11.21 1.43
C MET A 99 -17.56 11.07 0.73
N TYR A 100 -18.22 9.91 0.80
CA TYR A 100 -19.54 9.75 0.18
C TYR A 100 -20.59 10.62 0.83
N GLN A 101 -20.58 10.75 2.15
CA GLN A 101 -21.47 11.69 2.86
C GLN A 101 -21.16 13.13 2.46
N LEU A 102 -19.90 13.49 2.27
CA LEU A 102 -19.52 14.84 1.82
C LEU A 102 -19.99 15.11 0.39
N LEU A 103 -19.85 14.15 -0.52
CA LEU A 103 -20.35 14.24 -1.88
C LEU A 103 -21.88 14.39 -1.90
N GLU A 104 -22.59 13.62 -1.08
CA GLU A 104 -24.05 13.71 -0.95
C GLU A 104 -24.47 15.08 -0.44
N LYS A 105 -23.81 15.58 0.61
CA LYS A 105 -24.03 16.92 1.16
C LYS A 105 -23.84 18.01 0.11
N SER A 106 -22.76 17.91 -0.69
CA SER A 106 -22.46 18.81 -1.79
C SER A 106 -23.53 18.74 -2.88
N SER A 107 -23.97 17.55 -3.27
CA SER A 107 -24.99 17.36 -4.31
C SER A 107 -26.35 17.91 -3.95
N LYS A 108 -26.68 17.95 -2.67
CA LYS A 108 -27.90 18.58 -2.11
C LYS A 108 -27.80 20.10 -2.01
N GLY A 109 -26.66 20.71 -2.34
CA GLY A 109 -26.43 22.15 -2.23
C GLY A 109 -26.32 22.65 -0.79
N GLU A 110 -25.99 21.77 0.15
CA GLU A 110 -25.78 22.14 1.55
C GLU A 110 -24.51 22.96 1.72
N LYS A 111 -24.52 23.86 2.70
CA LYS A 111 -23.35 24.70 2.98
C LYS A 111 -22.18 23.85 3.51
N LEU A 112 -21.08 23.86 2.78
CA LEU A 112 -19.84 23.22 3.21
C LEU A 112 -18.95 24.18 3.99
N THR A 113 -18.23 23.64 4.96
CA THR A 113 -17.15 24.36 5.65
C THR A 113 -15.95 24.54 4.71
N GLN A 114 -15.01 25.41 5.09
CA GLN A 114 -13.76 25.59 4.31
C GLN A 114 -12.94 24.31 4.20
N VAL A 115 -12.89 23.50 5.25
CA VAL A 115 -12.18 22.21 5.26
C VAL A 115 -12.87 21.18 4.37
N GLU A 116 -14.21 21.11 4.41
CA GLU A 116 -14.99 20.23 3.53
C GLU A 116 -14.81 20.61 2.06
N ASN A 117 -14.83 21.90 1.72
CA ASN A 117 -14.54 22.36 0.36
C ASN A 117 -13.12 21.95 -0.08
N MET A 118 -12.12 22.14 0.78
CA MET A 118 -10.74 21.73 0.49
C MET A 118 -10.62 20.20 0.30
N ARG A 119 -11.30 19.40 1.13
CA ARG A 119 -11.33 17.93 0.98
C ARG A 119 -11.91 17.54 -0.37
N LEU A 120 -13.04 18.12 -0.75
CA LEU A 120 -13.72 17.86 -2.01
C LEU A 120 -12.84 18.24 -3.22
N GLU A 121 -12.27 19.44 -3.20
CA GLU A 121 -11.38 19.92 -4.26
C GLU A 121 -10.15 19.04 -4.45
N ILE A 122 -9.50 18.63 -3.36
CA ILE A 122 -8.35 17.70 -3.43
C ILE A 122 -8.81 16.33 -3.97
N TYR A 123 -9.94 15.82 -3.50
CA TYR A 123 -10.49 14.53 -3.95
C TYR A 123 -10.73 14.53 -5.47
N GLU A 124 -11.41 15.52 -5.99
CA GLU A 124 -11.70 15.65 -7.41
C GLU A 124 -10.41 15.77 -8.25
N LYS A 125 -9.52 16.68 -7.85
CA LYS A 125 -8.27 16.96 -8.59
C LYS A 125 -7.29 15.77 -8.53
N VAL A 126 -7.17 15.07 -7.42
CA VAL A 126 -6.30 13.89 -7.33
C VAL A 126 -6.86 12.73 -8.15
N ASN A 127 -8.17 12.53 -8.18
CA ASN A 127 -8.79 11.53 -9.04
C ASN A 127 -8.64 11.89 -10.53
N ALA A 128 -8.71 13.17 -10.88
CA ALA A 128 -8.46 13.65 -12.25
C ALA A 128 -7.01 13.42 -12.73
N LEU A 129 -6.05 13.12 -11.86
CA LEU A 129 -4.69 12.71 -12.27
C LEU A 129 -4.68 11.37 -13.03
N GLY A 130 -5.73 10.56 -12.92
CA GLY A 130 -5.88 9.31 -13.66
C GLY A 130 -4.87 8.21 -13.27
N ILE A 131 -4.24 8.30 -12.11
CA ILE A 131 -3.25 7.32 -11.64
C ILE A 131 -3.93 5.94 -11.46
N GLY A 132 -5.12 5.92 -10.88
CA GLY A 132 -5.96 4.74 -10.78
C GLY A 132 -5.42 3.62 -9.90
N ALA A 133 -6.11 2.49 -9.92
CA ALA A 133 -5.79 1.32 -9.12
C ALA A 133 -4.36 0.83 -9.42
N GLN A 134 -3.54 0.71 -8.39
CA GLN A 134 -2.15 0.26 -8.46
C GLN A 134 -1.26 1.05 -9.43
N GLY A 135 -1.65 2.28 -9.80
CA GLY A 135 -0.94 3.09 -10.77
C GLY A 135 -1.10 2.63 -12.23
N LEU A 136 -2.07 1.80 -12.52
CA LEU A 136 -2.33 1.25 -13.86
C LEU A 136 -3.27 2.12 -14.71
N GLY A 137 -3.62 3.29 -14.22
CA GLY A 137 -4.62 4.16 -14.84
C GLY A 137 -6.03 3.88 -14.31
N GLY A 138 -6.90 4.88 -14.38
CA GLY A 138 -8.29 4.76 -13.98
C GLY A 138 -8.85 6.00 -13.32
N LEU A 139 -10.13 5.99 -13.04
CA LEU A 139 -10.89 7.13 -12.53
C LEU A 139 -10.73 7.35 -11.03
N THR A 140 -10.30 6.33 -10.29
CA THR A 140 -10.21 6.38 -8.83
C THR A 140 -8.77 6.18 -8.36
N THR A 141 -8.16 7.24 -7.89
CA THR A 141 -6.82 7.27 -7.28
C THR A 141 -6.91 7.35 -5.76
N VAL A 142 -7.87 8.13 -5.25
CA VAL A 142 -8.16 8.24 -3.82
C VAL A 142 -9.63 7.93 -3.53
N LEU A 143 -9.86 7.31 -2.38
CA LEU A 143 -11.20 6.99 -1.85
C LEU A 143 -11.68 8.07 -0.88
N ASP A 144 -10.77 8.67 -0.12
CA ASP A 144 -11.07 9.76 0.81
C ASP A 144 -9.86 10.67 1.01
N ILE A 145 -10.15 11.92 1.36
CA ILE A 145 -9.20 12.95 1.81
C ILE A 145 -9.60 13.37 3.22
N LYS A 146 -8.73 13.14 4.19
CA LYS A 146 -8.98 13.49 5.59
C LYS A 146 -8.00 14.57 6.04
N ILE A 147 -8.51 15.66 6.61
CA ILE A 147 -7.71 16.86 6.92
C ILE A 147 -7.89 17.26 8.39
N LYS A 148 -6.78 17.43 9.10
CA LYS A 148 -6.71 18.09 10.39
C LYS A 148 -5.90 19.38 10.29
N MET A 149 -6.36 20.43 10.96
CA MET A 149 -5.69 21.73 10.98
C MET A 149 -5.44 22.19 12.41
N TYR A 150 -4.34 22.91 12.60
CA TYR A 150 -4.01 23.52 13.90
C TYR A 150 -3.36 24.89 13.70
N PRO A 151 -3.57 25.86 14.60
CA PRO A 151 -2.91 27.15 14.54
C PRO A 151 -1.39 27.01 14.45
N THR A 152 -0.76 27.88 13.66
CA THR A 152 0.68 27.88 13.43
C THR A 152 1.24 29.30 13.50
N HIS A 153 2.56 29.44 13.60
CA HIS A 153 3.23 30.71 13.52
C HIS A 153 3.01 31.38 12.16
N ALA A 154 2.81 32.70 12.13
CA ALA A 154 2.46 33.46 10.91
C ALA A 154 3.47 33.27 9.75
N ALA A 155 4.73 33.01 10.05
CA ALA A 155 5.80 32.77 9.05
C ALA A 155 5.93 31.31 8.65
N SER A 156 5.07 30.41 9.14
CA SER A 156 5.20 28.95 8.95
C SER A 156 3.92 28.36 8.39
N LYS A 157 4.05 27.37 7.53
CA LYS A 157 2.94 26.51 7.07
C LYS A 157 3.44 25.06 6.91
N PRO A 158 3.65 24.34 8.03
CA PRO A 158 3.97 22.93 7.94
C PRO A 158 2.77 22.15 7.40
N VAL A 159 3.04 21.26 6.44
CA VAL A 159 2.04 20.37 5.84
C VAL A 159 2.63 18.97 5.75
N ALA A 160 1.88 18.00 6.25
CA ALA A 160 2.22 16.61 6.11
C ALA A 160 1.10 15.84 5.41
N MET A 161 1.48 14.84 4.64
CA MET A 161 0.55 13.92 3.98
C MET A 161 1.00 12.48 4.20
N ILE A 162 0.12 11.68 4.76
CA ILE A 162 0.34 10.26 5.03
C ILE A 162 -0.71 9.46 4.26
N PRO A 163 -0.31 8.71 3.23
CA PRO A 163 -1.26 7.86 2.52
C PRO A 163 -1.58 6.59 3.31
N ASN A 164 -2.78 6.06 3.09
CA ASN A 164 -3.19 4.75 3.56
C ASN A 164 -3.80 3.96 2.40
N CYS A 165 -3.58 2.65 2.34
CA CYS A 165 -4.24 1.81 1.34
C CYS A 165 -5.73 1.64 1.67
N ALA A 166 -6.51 1.08 0.74
CA ALA A 166 -7.93 0.81 0.95
C ALA A 166 -8.20 -0.11 2.16
N ALA A 167 -7.26 -1.00 2.49
CA ALA A 167 -7.36 -1.85 3.68
C ALA A 167 -7.19 -1.02 4.94
N THR A 168 -8.28 -0.53 5.45
CA THR A 168 -8.37 0.20 6.72
C THR A 168 -8.47 -0.81 7.85
N ARG A 169 -7.44 -0.85 8.69
CA ARG A 169 -7.33 -1.77 9.82
C ARG A 169 -7.25 -0.99 11.11
N HIS A 170 -8.35 -0.36 11.49
CA HIS A 170 -8.45 0.30 12.79
C HIS A 170 -9.76 -0.05 13.47
N ALA A 171 -9.76 0.03 14.79
CA ALA A 171 -10.91 -0.14 15.64
C ALA A 171 -10.96 1.01 16.63
N HIS A 172 -12.14 1.55 16.85
CA HIS A 172 -12.41 2.58 17.84
C HIS A 172 -13.40 2.06 18.87
N PHE A 173 -13.14 2.29 20.14
CA PHE A 173 -14.02 1.90 21.23
C PHE A 173 -13.82 2.75 22.48
N VAL A 174 -14.85 2.80 23.30
CA VAL A 174 -14.85 3.54 24.56
C VAL A 174 -15.02 2.58 25.72
N MET A 175 -14.15 2.67 26.72
CA MET A 175 -14.27 1.96 27.98
C MET A 175 -14.78 2.94 29.05
N ASP A 176 -15.94 2.69 29.61
CA ASP A 176 -16.58 3.52 30.64
C ASP A 176 -16.80 2.81 31.97
N GLY A 177 -16.32 1.57 32.08
CA GLY A 177 -16.46 0.74 33.28
C GLY A 177 -17.76 -0.09 33.33
N SER A 178 -18.60 -0.02 32.31
CA SER A 178 -19.89 -0.76 32.27
C SER A 178 -19.74 -2.24 31.93
N GLY A 179 -18.56 -2.69 31.48
CA GLY A 179 -18.30 -4.08 31.14
C GLY A 179 -17.34 -4.27 29.97
N PRO A 180 -17.32 -5.46 29.38
CA PRO A 180 -16.52 -5.75 28.21
C PRO A 180 -16.92 -4.89 27.00
N VAL A 181 -15.95 -4.47 26.19
CA VAL A 181 -16.20 -3.79 24.92
C VAL A 181 -16.45 -4.84 23.84
N TYR A 182 -17.49 -4.64 23.07
CA TYR A 182 -17.80 -5.42 21.88
C TYR A 182 -17.64 -4.54 20.66
N LEU A 183 -16.93 -5.03 19.66
CA LEU A 183 -16.82 -4.40 18.35
C LEU A 183 -17.78 -5.07 17.39
N ASP A 184 -18.57 -4.27 16.69
CA ASP A 184 -19.42 -4.77 15.63
C ASP A 184 -18.58 -5.35 14.49
N VAL A 185 -18.87 -6.58 14.11
CA VAL A 185 -18.26 -7.20 12.93
C VAL A 185 -18.99 -6.69 11.71
N PRO A 186 -18.30 -6.07 10.73
CA PRO A 186 -18.94 -5.60 9.51
C PRO A 186 -19.66 -6.75 8.80
N SER A 187 -20.92 -6.51 8.38
CA SER A 187 -21.65 -7.48 7.57
C SER A 187 -21.02 -7.60 6.19
N LEU A 188 -20.84 -8.84 5.72
CA LEU A 188 -20.41 -9.11 4.34
C LEU A 188 -21.51 -8.75 3.33
N ASP A 189 -22.76 -8.59 3.76
CA ASP A 189 -23.88 -8.18 2.92
C ASP A 189 -23.73 -6.75 2.37
N LEU A 190 -22.84 -5.95 2.95
CA LEU A 190 -22.47 -4.63 2.43
C LEU A 190 -21.60 -4.69 1.16
N TRP A 191 -21.00 -5.85 0.86
CA TRP A 191 -20.17 -6.01 -0.32
C TRP A 191 -21.05 -6.38 -1.53
N PRO A 192 -20.87 -5.69 -2.66
CA PRO A 192 -21.63 -6.04 -3.86
C PRO A 192 -21.20 -7.41 -4.38
N ASP A 193 -22.15 -8.17 -4.89
CA ASP A 193 -21.86 -9.39 -5.64
C ASP A 193 -21.02 -9.05 -6.88
N VAL A 194 -19.81 -9.53 -6.92
CA VAL A 194 -18.88 -9.29 -8.04
C VAL A 194 -18.92 -10.49 -8.98
N ASN A 195 -19.66 -10.39 -10.07
CA ASN A 195 -19.67 -11.36 -11.17
C ASN A 195 -18.52 -11.09 -12.16
N TRP A 196 -17.28 -11.01 -11.66
CA TRP A 196 -16.13 -10.86 -12.52
C TRP A 196 -15.67 -12.21 -13.06
N LYS A 197 -15.47 -12.28 -14.36
CA LYS A 197 -14.82 -13.43 -15.01
C LYS A 197 -13.62 -12.93 -15.81
N PRO A 198 -12.49 -13.66 -15.80
CA PRO A 198 -11.35 -13.28 -16.63
C PRO A 198 -11.74 -13.32 -18.10
N ASP A 199 -11.31 -12.31 -18.85
CA ASP A 199 -11.43 -12.31 -20.31
C ASP A 199 -10.47 -13.36 -20.88
N THR A 200 -10.99 -14.58 -21.10
CA THR A 200 -10.20 -15.71 -21.57
C THR A 200 -9.86 -15.61 -23.07
N GLU A 201 -10.51 -14.72 -23.81
CA GLU A 201 -10.22 -14.50 -25.24
C GLU A 201 -8.99 -13.58 -25.41
N LYS A 202 -8.87 -12.57 -24.55
CA LYS A 202 -7.76 -11.61 -24.58
C LYS A 202 -6.58 -11.98 -23.68
N SER A 203 -6.73 -13.00 -22.83
CA SER A 203 -5.70 -13.40 -21.87
C SER A 203 -5.06 -14.73 -22.26
N LYS A 204 -3.74 -14.76 -22.23
CA LYS A 204 -2.99 -16.02 -22.47
C LYS A 204 -2.98 -16.86 -21.20
N ARG A 205 -3.42 -18.13 -21.31
CA ARG A 205 -3.25 -19.13 -20.22
C ARG A 205 -1.81 -19.62 -20.19
N VAL A 206 -1.24 -19.69 -18.98
CA VAL A 206 0.13 -20.15 -18.74
C VAL A 206 0.12 -21.20 -17.63
N ASP A 207 0.70 -22.37 -17.91
CA ASP A 207 0.94 -23.42 -16.90
C ASP A 207 2.35 -23.26 -16.34
N LEU A 208 2.43 -22.86 -15.07
CA LEU A 208 3.69 -22.62 -14.36
C LEU A 208 4.46 -23.90 -14.08
N ASN A 209 3.82 -25.08 -14.14
CA ASN A 209 4.49 -26.36 -13.91
C ASN A 209 5.35 -26.80 -15.11
N THR A 210 5.03 -26.29 -16.30
CA THR A 210 5.73 -26.60 -17.56
C THR A 210 6.42 -25.39 -18.18
N LEU A 211 6.46 -24.26 -17.46
CA LEU A 211 6.99 -22.99 -17.96
C LEU A 211 8.47 -23.10 -18.34
N THR A 212 8.82 -22.48 -19.47
CA THR A 212 10.18 -22.46 -20.01
C THR A 212 10.70 -21.04 -20.20
N PRO A 213 12.03 -20.83 -20.23
CA PRO A 213 12.62 -19.53 -20.55
C PRO A 213 12.19 -19.01 -21.93
N ALA A 214 12.01 -19.89 -22.92
CA ALA A 214 11.57 -19.54 -24.25
C ALA A 214 10.14 -18.97 -24.25
N GLU A 215 9.25 -19.54 -23.44
CA GLU A 215 7.90 -19.02 -23.29
C GLU A 215 7.90 -17.63 -22.63
N VAL A 216 8.66 -17.46 -21.55
CA VAL A 216 8.80 -16.15 -20.87
C VAL A 216 9.34 -15.09 -21.84
N ALA A 217 10.34 -15.41 -22.63
CA ALA A 217 10.91 -14.51 -23.63
C ALA A 217 9.95 -14.17 -24.77
N SER A 218 8.88 -14.93 -24.97
CA SER A 218 7.84 -14.67 -25.98
C SER A 218 6.77 -13.67 -25.52
N TRP A 219 6.70 -13.37 -24.23
CA TRP A 219 5.69 -12.48 -23.69
C TRP A 219 5.92 -11.03 -24.11
N LYS A 220 4.84 -10.28 -24.28
CA LYS A 220 4.89 -8.89 -24.72
C LYS A 220 4.44 -7.95 -23.59
N PRO A 221 5.04 -6.76 -23.47
CA PRO A 221 4.55 -5.74 -22.55
C PRO A 221 3.05 -5.46 -22.73
N GLY A 222 2.32 -5.35 -21.63
CA GLY A 222 0.86 -5.12 -21.64
C GLY A 222 0.01 -6.37 -21.87
N GLN A 223 0.62 -7.53 -22.11
CA GLN A 223 -0.12 -8.78 -22.26
C GLN A 223 -0.71 -9.25 -20.92
N THR A 224 -1.99 -9.61 -20.92
CA THR A 224 -2.64 -10.24 -19.76
C THR A 224 -2.40 -11.75 -19.76
N LEU A 225 -1.93 -12.25 -18.62
CA LEU A 225 -1.64 -13.67 -18.41
C LEU A 225 -2.53 -14.25 -17.31
N LEU A 226 -3.08 -15.43 -17.53
CA LEU A 226 -3.77 -16.24 -16.53
C LEU A 226 -2.85 -17.37 -16.08
N LEU A 227 -2.19 -17.15 -14.93
CA LEU A 227 -1.20 -18.06 -14.39
C LEU A 227 -1.87 -19.21 -13.62
N ASN A 228 -1.52 -20.44 -13.94
CA ASN A 228 -2.00 -21.64 -13.26
C ASN A 228 -0.81 -22.52 -12.86
N GLY A 229 -0.91 -23.20 -11.73
CA GLY A 229 0.14 -24.10 -11.27
C GLY A 229 0.88 -23.59 -10.02
N LYS A 230 2.02 -24.23 -9.71
CA LYS A 230 2.79 -23.96 -8.49
C LYS A 230 3.67 -22.73 -8.64
N MET A 231 3.60 -21.82 -7.71
CA MET A 231 4.40 -20.60 -7.64
C MET A 231 5.16 -20.54 -6.32
N LEU A 232 6.41 -20.07 -6.38
CA LEU A 232 7.18 -19.79 -5.17
C LEU A 232 6.74 -18.44 -4.58
N THR A 233 6.76 -18.32 -3.27
CA THR A 233 6.50 -17.05 -2.58
C THR A 233 7.73 -16.60 -1.80
N GLY A 234 8.02 -15.31 -1.80
CA GLY A 234 9.15 -14.76 -1.06
C GLY A 234 9.30 -13.27 -1.28
N ARG A 235 9.78 -12.58 -0.25
CA ARG A 235 10.07 -11.15 -0.31
C ARG A 235 11.35 -10.82 0.47
N ASP A 236 11.46 -9.67 1.09
CA ASP A 236 12.69 -9.12 1.66
C ASP A 236 13.56 -10.14 2.43
N ALA A 237 13.00 -10.78 3.44
CA ALA A 237 13.73 -11.75 4.27
C ALA A 237 14.16 -13.01 3.50
N ALA A 238 13.30 -13.52 2.62
CA ALA A 238 13.61 -14.67 1.79
C ALA A 238 14.77 -14.37 0.83
N HIS A 239 14.72 -13.23 0.13
CA HIS A 239 15.79 -12.82 -0.79
C HIS A 239 17.13 -12.59 -0.07
N LYS A 240 17.09 -11.97 1.11
CA LYS A 240 18.30 -11.79 1.92
C LYS A 240 18.89 -13.12 2.36
N ARG A 241 18.05 -14.06 2.83
CA ARG A 241 18.49 -15.41 3.19
C ARG A 241 19.11 -16.15 2.01
N ILE A 242 18.47 -16.09 0.83
CA ILE A 242 19.01 -16.71 -0.40
C ILE A 242 20.38 -16.11 -0.74
N GLN A 243 20.53 -14.79 -0.69
CA GLN A 243 21.80 -14.11 -0.90
C GLN A 243 22.89 -14.61 0.04
N ASP A 244 22.58 -14.73 1.33
CA ASP A 244 23.54 -15.18 2.34
C ASP A 244 23.93 -16.65 2.14
N MET A 245 22.99 -17.52 1.76
CA MET A 245 23.24 -18.92 1.46
C MET A 245 24.13 -19.08 0.21
N LEU A 246 23.83 -18.34 -0.87
CA LEU A 246 24.65 -18.35 -2.08
C LEU A 246 26.08 -17.86 -1.80
N ALA A 247 26.23 -16.79 -1.01
CA ALA A 247 27.56 -16.28 -0.63
C ALA A 247 28.39 -17.30 0.16
N LYS A 248 27.75 -18.22 0.89
CA LYS A 248 28.40 -19.29 1.65
C LYS A 248 28.52 -20.60 0.87
N GLY A 249 28.02 -20.67 -0.36
CA GLY A 249 27.96 -21.92 -1.13
C GLY A 249 26.99 -22.95 -0.56
N GLU A 250 26.03 -22.54 0.25
CA GLU A 250 25.03 -23.44 0.84
C GLU A 250 23.95 -23.82 -0.17
N LYS A 251 23.42 -25.04 -0.03
CA LYS A 251 22.30 -25.50 -0.85
C LYS A 251 21.04 -24.70 -0.53
N LEU A 252 20.38 -24.16 -1.57
CA LEU A 252 19.12 -23.43 -1.42
C LEU A 252 17.98 -24.34 -0.93
N PRO A 253 17.02 -23.79 -0.17
CA PRO A 253 15.92 -24.55 0.44
C PRO A 253 14.93 -25.11 -0.60
N VAL A 254 14.88 -24.52 -1.80
CA VAL A 254 14.03 -24.93 -2.92
C VAL A 254 14.78 -24.77 -4.24
N ASP A 255 14.35 -25.50 -5.25
CA ASP A 255 14.82 -25.34 -6.62
C ASP A 255 14.05 -24.20 -7.30
N PHE A 256 14.78 -23.20 -7.80
CA PHE A 256 14.23 -22.03 -8.50
C PHE A 256 14.25 -22.21 -10.02
N THR A 257 14.83 -23.26 -10.53
CA THR A 257 15.03 -23.47 -11.98
C THR A 257 13.68 -23.49 -12.71
N ASN A 258 13.55 -22.61 -13.69
CA ASN A 258 12.33 -22.42 -14.48
C ASN A 258 11.08 -22.08 -13.64
N ARG A 259 11.27 -21.45 -12.47
CA ARG A 259 10.18 -21.08 -11.59
C ARG A 259 9.92 -19.57 -11.64
N ILE A 260 8.72 -19.21 -11.17
CA ILE A 260 8.34 -17.82 -10.89
C ILE A 260 8.29 -17.61 -9.39
N ILE A 261 8.74 -16.45 -8.93
CA ILE A 261 8.57 -16.03 -7.54
C ILE A 261 7.53 -14.91 -7.44
N TYR A 262 6.59 -15.06 -6.53
CA TYR A 262 5.59 -14.05 -6.19
C TYR A 262 6.03 -13.31 -4.94
N TYR A 263 6.16 -11.99 -5.04
CA TYR A 263 6.55 -11.13 -3.93
C TYR A 263 5.38 -10.94 -2.97
N VAL A 264 5.15 -11.93 -2.15
CA VAL A 264 4.06 -11.99 -1.19
C VAL A 264 4.51 -12.66 0.10
N GLY A 265 3.84 -12.33 1.20
CA GLY A 265 3.81 -13.13 2.41
C GLY A 265 2.36 -13.54 2.62
N PRO A 266 1.96 -14.74 2.20
CA PRO A 266 0.59 -15.22 2.39
C PRO A 266 0.22 -15.21 3.88
N VAL A 267 -1.05 -14.93 4.16
CA VAL A 267 -1.62 -15.13 5.49
C VAL A 267 -1.96 -16.61 5.63
N ASP A 268 -1.92 -17.11 6.86
CA ASP A 268 -2.30 -18.50 7.13
C ASP A 268 -3.75 -18.76 6.69
N PRO A 269 -4.02 -19.90 6.03
CA PRO A 269 -5.36 -20.22 5.57
C PRO A 269 -6.30 -20.52 6.75
N ILE A 270 -7.56 -20.18 6.60
CA ILE A 270 -8.59 -20.68 7.48
C ILE A 270 -9.02 -22.10 7.05
N LYS A 271 -9.78 -22.78 7.90
CA LYS A 271 -10.22 -24.16 7.62
C LYS A 271 -10.91 -24.27 6.24
N GLY A 272 -10.38 -25.11 5.39
CA GLY A 272 -10.91 -25.38 4.04
C GLY A 272 -10.26 -24.59 2.91
N GLU A 273 -9.40 -23.63 3.20
CA GLU A 273 -8.64 -22.88 2.20
C GLU A 273 -7.29 -23.57 1.89
N ALA A 274 -6.85 -23.49 0.64
CA ALA A 274 -5.53 -23.96 0.24
C ALA A 274 -4.40 -22.98 0.62
N VAL A 275 -4.72 -21.70 0.68
CA VAL A 275 -3.83 -20.59 1.08
C VAL A 275 -4.70 -19.42 1.52
N GLY A 276 -4.28 -18.68 2.53
CA GLY A 276 -4.94 -17.45 2.96
C GLY A 276 -4.70 -16.27 2.01
N PRO A 277 -5.18 -15.08 2.35
CA PRO A 277 -4.97 -13.88 1.55
C PRO A 277 -3.51 -13.68 1.13
N ALA A 278 -3.28 -13.43 -0.16
CA ALA A 278 -1.94 -13.39 -0.77
C ALA A 278 -1.79 -12.20 -1.73
N GLY A 279 -1.95 -10.98 -1.20
CA GLY A 279 -1.81 -9.75 -1.97
C GLY A 279 -0.34 -9.42 -2.32
N PRO A 280 -0.07 -8.88 -3.52
CA PRO A 280 1.29 -8.60 -3.96
C PRO A 280 1.95 -7.48 -3.15
N THR A 281 3.24 -7.60 -2.94
CA THR A 281 4.10 -6.61 -2.27
C THR A 281 4.78 -5.71 -3.30
N THR A 282 5.14 -4.48 -2.91
CA THR A 282 5.93 -3.54 -3.73
C THR A 282 7.25 -4.18 -4.16
N ALA A 283 7.44 -4.31 -5.47
CA ALA A 283 8.55 -5.05 -6.06
C ALA A 283 9.91 -4.33 -5.97
N THR A 284 9.94 -3.00 -5.97
CA THR A 284 11.16 -2.17 -5.92
C THR A 284 12.09 -2.52 -4.74
N ARG A 285 11.55 -3.04 -3.65
CA ARG A 285 12.38 -3.48 -2.51
C ARG A 285 13.27 -4.67 -2.85
N MET A 286 12.88 -5.48 -3.82
CA MET A 286 13.63 -6.65 -4.30
C MET A 286 14.59 -6.33 -5.43
N ASP A 287 14.63 -5.09 -5.94
CA ASP A 287 15.45 -4.72 -7.09
C ASP A 287 16.92 -5.03 -6.90
N LYS A 288 17.47 -4.77 -5.73
CA LYS A 288 18.87 -5.07 -5.37
C LYS A 288 19.24 -6.56 -5.41
N PHE A 289 18.25 -7.45 -5.37
CA PHE A 289 18.46 -8.90 -5.44
C PHE A 289 18.21 -9.48 -6.84
N THR A 290 17.62 -8.70 -7.76
CA THR A 290 17.10 -9.20 -9.03
C THR A 290 18.20 -9.85 -9.88
N GLU A 291 19.32 -9.17 -10.07
CA GLU A 291 20.45 -9.72 -10.84
C GLU A 291 20.95 -11.05 -10.26
N MET A 292 21.14 -11.09 -8.95
CA MET A 292 21.61 -12.31 -8.27
C MET A 292 20.60 -13.47 -8.42
N MET A 293 19.31 -13.20 -8.24
CA MET A 293 18.26 -14.22 -8.39
C MET A 293 18.22 -14.79 -9.81
N LEU A 294 18.25 -13.93 -10.82
CA LEU A 294 18.21 -14.37 -12.22
C LEU A 294 19.49 -15.08 -12.67
N ALA A 295 20.66 -14.59 -12.24
CA ALA A 295 21.95 -15.13 -12.66
C ALA A 295 22.33 -16.45 -11.98
N GLN A 296 21.94 -16.65 -10.71
CA GLN A 296 22.52 -17.72 -9.87
C GLN A 296 21.52 -18.80 -9.44
N THR A 297 20.21 -18.56 -9.60
CA THR A 297 19.21 -19.52 -9.11
C THR A 297 18.41 -20.22 -10.20
N GLY A 298 18.49 -19.74 -11.44
CA GLY A 298 17.67 -20.26 -12.54
C GLY A 298 16.21 -19.76 -12.52
N LEU A 299 15.89 -18.77 -11.68
CA LEU A 299 14.59 -18.08 -11.68
C LEU A 299 14.35 -17.40 -13.03
N ILE A 300 13.14 -17.48 -13.58
CA ILE A 300 12.85 -16.95 -14.92
C ILE A 300 11.84 -15.82 -14.96
N ALA A 301 11.03 -15.61 -13.92
CA ALA A 301 10.14 -14.46 -13.83
C ALA A 301 9.76 -14.13 -12.39
N MET A 302 9.21 -12.94 -12.20
CA MET A 302 8.82 -12.39 -10.91
C MET A 302 7.43 -11.76 -11.01
N VAL A 303 6.65 -11.88 -9.94
CA VAL A 303 5.32 -11.27 -9.81
C VAL A 303 5.31 -10.34 -8.60
N GLY A 304 4.79 -9.14 -8.76
CA GLY A 304 4.67 -8.17 -7.67
C GLY A 304 3.73 -7.04 -8.03
N LYS A 305 3.81 -5.93 -7.31
CA LYS A 305 3.08 -4.70 -7.63
C LYS A 305 4.03 -3.51 -7.74
N ALA A 306 3.54 -2.43 -8.32
CA ALA A 306 4.29 -1.22 -8.63
C ALA A 306 5.43 -1.42 -9.65
N GLU A 307 6.08 -0.34 -9.98
CA GLU A 307 7.19 -0.27 -10.93
C GLU A 307 8.46 -0.96 -10.42
N ARG A 308 9.39 -1.19 -11.34
CA ARG A 308 10.77 -1.64 -11.03
C ARG A 308 11.75 -0.51 -11.29
N GLY A 309 12.80 -0.46 -10.50
CA GLY A 309 13.90 0.49 -10.71
C GLY A 309 14.85 0.08 -11.84
N PRO A 310 15.72 1.01 -12.30
CA PRO A 310 16.62 0.80 -13.45
C PRO A 310 17.47 -0.47 -13.34
N VAL A 311 18.06 -0.73 -12.19
CA VAL A 311 18.90 -1.92 -11.94
C VAL A 311 18.15 -3.22 -12.19
N ALA A 312 16.89 -3.29 -11.77
CA ALA A 312 16.07 -4.47 -12.01
C ALA A 312 15.65 -4.60 -13.47
N ILE A 313 15.35 -3.48 -14.13
CA ILE A 313 15.00 -3.46 -15.57
C ILE A 313 16.18 -3.97 -16.40
N GLU A 314 17.39 -3.51 -16.15
CA GLU A 314 18.62 -3.97 -16.81
C GLU A 314 18.84 -5.48 -16.60
N ALA A 315 18.68 -5.97 -15.36
CA ALA A 315 18.81 -7.39 -15.07
C ALA A 315 17.75 -8.23 -15.80
N ILE A 316 16.49 -7.78 -15.81
CA ILE A 316 15.40 -8.46 -16.51
C ILE A 316 15.68 -8.54 -18.02
N GLN A 317 16.16 -7.45 -18.62
CA GLN A 317 16.53 -7.42 -20.04
C GLN A 317 17.71 -8.35 -20.33
N LYS A 318 18.77 -8.29 -19.54
CA LYS A 318 19.98 -9.12 -19.68
C LYS A 318 19.68 -10.62 -19.64
N HIS A 319 18.83 -11.04 -18.72
CA HIS A 319 18.49 -12.45 -18.53
C HIS A 319 17.24 -12.89 -19.34
N LYS A 320 16.67 -12.02 -20.19
CA LYS A 320 15.45 -12.29 -20.98
C LYS A 320 14.30 -12.81 -20.09
N SER A 321 14.20 -12.24 -18.90
CA SER A 321 13.22 -12.54 -17.88
C SER A 321 11.98 -11.66 -18.04
N ALA A 322 10.99 -11.85 -17.17
CA ALA A 322 9.82 -11.01 -17.11
C ALA A 322 9.47 -10.57 -15.68
N TYR A 323 8.94 -9.37 -15.57
CA TYR A 323 8.25 -8.92 -14.39
C TYR A 323 6.76 -8.78 -14.69
N LEU A 324 5.95 -9.44 -13.90
CA LEU A 324 4.49 -9.43 -14.02
C LEU A 324 3.90 -8.60 -12.89
N MET A 325 3.02 -7.68 -13.26
CA MET A 325 2.30 -6.87 -12.30
C MET A 325 0.98 -7.54 -11.94
N ALA A 326 0.80 -7.86 -10.67
CA ALA A 326 -0.46 -8.37 -10.14
C ALA A 326 -1.26 -7.24 -9.51
N VAL A 327 -2.58 -7.27 -9.69
CA VAL A 327 -3.52 -6.36 -9.05
C VAL A 327 -3.86 -6.87 -7.66
N GLY A 328 -4.01 -5.95 -6.70
CA GLY A 328 -4.34 -6.27 -5.32
C GLY A 328 -3.31 -5.71 -4.34
N GLY A 329 -3.26 -6.25 -3.15
CA GLY A 329 -2.33 -5.83 -2.10
C GLY A 329 -2.99 -5.13 -0.93
N ALA A 330 -4.31 -5.04 -0.96
CA ALA A 330 -5.13 -4.61 0.15
C ALA A 330 -5.88 -5.80 0.80
N ALA A 331 -5.56 -7.00 0.39
CA ALA A 331 -6.14 -8.22 0.98
C ALA A 331 -5.54 -8.53 2.35
#